data_02491aeaa78871b1116c5b0749cfbccf
#
_entry.id   02491aeaa78871b1116c5b0749cfbccf
#
_cell.length_a   1.000
_cell.length_b   1.000
_cell.length_c   1.000
_cell.angle_alpha   90.00
_cell.angle_beta   90.00
_cell.angle_gamma   90.00
#
_symmetry.space_group_name_H-M   'P 1'
#
loop_
_entity.id
_entity.type
_entity.pdbx_description
1 polymer ?
#
loop_
_entity_poly.entity_id
_entity_poly.type
_entity_poly.pdbx_seq_one_letter_code
_entity_poly.pdbx_strand_id
1 'polypeptide(L)'
;MKSALSHLVAGLLALAVIPPAAAQTKTRKKPPADDEATPKKKVRPKTTPEASAETEGSGENPKAARTGTLPAKAKKADMEPEVSPSARAVAAPNAAIAPEEILEFRAQPAGVRKLIEFSLELARKNLTYTYGSADPASGGLDCSGFIYYVLRQHGLTQVPRDSSGLYMWVRKAHGFRAVISRKADSFEMDELLPGDLLFWVGTYATEHDPPVTHTMIYLGTEKASSAKIMIGSSDGRTYRGQKRNGVSVFDFTMPRTPVEADPRSTFIGYARIPGLRD
;
A
#
# COMPACT_ATOMS: atom_id res chain seq x y z
N MET A 1 73.95 -13.37 -13.85
CA MET A 1 74.34 -14.13 -12.66
C MET A 1 73.53 -13.65 -11.47
N LYS A 2 72.96 -14.57 -10.75
CA LYS A 2 72.22 -14.57 -9.49
C LYS A 2 70.72 -14.86 -9.62
N SER A 3 70.46 -16.08 -9.45
CA SER A 3 69.30 -16.88 -9.10
C SER A 3 68.63 -16.34 -7.80
N ALA A 4 67.29 -16.32 -7.77
CA ALA A 4 66.56 -16.25 -6.50
C ALA A 4 65.32 -17.17 -6.57
N LEU A 5 65.32 -18.05 -5.68
CA LEU A 5 64.58 -19.22 -5.31
C LEU A 5 63.09 -18.95 -5.04
N SER A 6 62.23 -19.76 -5.65
CA SER A 6 60.81 -19.90 -5.29
C SER A 6 60.67 -20.64 -3.96
N HIS A 7 59.85 -20.11 -3.05
CA HIS A 7 59.30 -20.86 -1.92
C HIS A 7 57.80 -21.11 -2.14
N LEU A 8 57.48 -22.34 -2.43
CA LEU A 8 56.16 -22.92 -2.46
C LEU A 8 55.75 -23.23 -1.01
N VAL A 9 54.71 -22.55 -0.48
CA VAL A 9 54.09 -22.93 0.80
C VAL A 9 52.80 -23.67 0.48
N ALA A 10 52.84 -25.00 0.70
CA ALA A 10 51.66 -25.86 0.64
C ALA A 10 50.89 -25.75 1.96
N GLY A 11 49.73 -25.11 1.92
CA GLY A 11 48.78 -25.08 3.04
C GLY A 11 47.85 -26.28 3.00
N LEU A 12 47.99 -27.14 3.97
CA LEU A 12 47.15 -28.32 4.22
C LEU A 12 45.78 -27.85 4.74
N LEU A 13 44.73 -28.10 3.97
CA LEU A 13 43.34 -27.86 4.39
C LEU A 13 42.86 -29.12 5.15
N ALA A 14 42.72 -29.04 6.46
CA ALA A 14 42.08 -30.08 7.26
C ALA A 14 40.55 -29.96 7.16
N LEU A 15 39.90 -30.93 6.50
CA LEU A 15 38.45 -31.08 6.54
C LEU A 15 38.04 -31.64 7.90
N ALA A 16 37.36 -30.87 8.71
CA ALA A 16 36.67 -31.32 9.90
C ALA A 16 35.32 -31.96 9.49
N VAL A 17 35.21 -33.25 9.66
CA VAL A 17 33.97 -34.03 9.50
C VAL A 17 33.14 -33.84 10.76
N ILE A 18 31.98 -33.20 10.65
CA ILE A 18 31.00 -33.09 11.72
C ILE A 18 30.03 -34.28 11.63
N PRO A 19 29.86 -35.08 12.69
CA PRO A 19 28.88 -36.15 12.67
C PRO A 19 27.44 -35.64 12.82
N PRO A 20 26.42 -36.31 12.22
CA PRO A 20 25.03 -35.90 12.33
C PRO A 20 24.47 -36.08 13.72
N ALA A 21 23.81 -35.07 14.26
CA ALA A 21 23.10 -35.11 15.53
C ALA A 21 21.88 -36.03 15.43
N ALA A 22 21.80 -36.96 16.37
CA ALA A 22 20.71 -37.91 16.51
C ALA A 22 19.38 -37.21 16.83
N ALA A 23 18.36 -37.48 16.03
CA ALA A 23 16.99 -37.04 16.24
C ALA A 23 16.38 -37.70 17.49
N GLN A 24 16.11 -36.93 18.54
CA GLN A 24 15.32 -37.39 19.67
C GLN A 24 13.83 -37.18 19.35
N THR A 25 13.14 -38.27 19.06
CA THR A 25 11.70 -38.38 18.98
C THR A 25 11.09 -38.24 20.38
N LYS A 26 10.52 -37.08 20.71
CA LYS A 26 9.61 -36.90 21.86
C LYS A 26 8.22 -37.32 21.44
N THR A 27 7.80 -38.49 21.90
CA THR A 27 6.42 -38.99 21.87
C THR A 27 5.54 -38.06 22.71
N ARG A 28 4.61 -37.38 22.06
CA ARG A 28 3.59 -36.52 22.69
C ARG A 28 2.41 -37.40 23.10
N LYS A 29 2.24 -37.57 24.42
CA LYS A 29 1.13 -38.24 25.07
C LYS A 29 -0.17 -37.48 24.79
N LYS A 30 -1.20 -38.20 24.29
CA LYS A 30 -2.57 -37.76 24.07
C LYS A 30 -3.28 -37.58 25.42
N PRO A 31 -4.02 -36.50 25.70
CA PRO A 31 -4.89 -36.45 26.87
C PRO A 31 -6.22 -37.17 26.59
N PRO A 32 -6.87 -37.67 27.66
CA PRO A 32 -8.06 -38.50 27.53
C PRO A 32 -9.33 -37.70 27.15
N ALA A 33 -10.22 -38.37 26.46
CA ALA A 33 -11.56 -37.90 26.14
C ALA A 33 -12.45 -38.07 27.39
N ASP A 34 -13.18 -37.01 27.73
CA ASP A 34 -14.32 -37.12 28.63
C ASP A 34 -15.54 -36.51 27.94
N ASP A 35 -16.48 -37.39 27.72
CA ASP A 35 -17.94 -37.43 27.80
C ASP A 35 -18.77 -36.16 27.50
N GLU A 36 -19.48 -36.29 26.42
CA GLU A 36 -20.92 -36.29 26.17
C GLU A 36 -21.80 -35.49 27.14
N ALA A 37 -22.33 -34.37 26.69
CA ALA A 37 -23.65 -33.90 27.10
C ALA A 37 -24.33 -33.14 25.94
N THR A 38 -25.33 -33.79 25.40
CA THR A 38 -26.23 -33.38 24.32
C THR A 38 -27.18 -32.24 24.73
N PRO A 39 -27.74 -31.47 23.77
CA PRO A 39 -28.32 -30.16 23.97
C PRO A 39 -29.81 -30.19 24.28
N LYS A 40 -30.26 -29.28 25.10
CA LYS A 40 -31.69 -28.96 25.25
C LYS A 40 -32.12 -27.82 24.32
N LYS A 41 -32.94 -28.20 23.35
CA LYS A 41 -33.82 -27.40 22.51
C LYS A 41 -34.75 -26.52 23.37
N LYS A 42 -34.80 -25.21 23.12
CA LYS A 42 -35.94 -24.37 23.50
C LYS A 42 -36.31 -23.44 22.36
N VAL A 43 -37.27 -23.82 21.65
CA VAL A 43 -38.56 -23.30 21.17
C VAL A 43 -38.71 -21.76 21.17
N ARG A 44 -38.93 -21.31 19.97
CA ARG A 44 -39.42 -20.01 19.51
C ARG A 44 -40.92 -19.87 19.83
N PRO A 45 -41.48 -18.69 20.03
CA PRO A 45 -42.80 -18.41 19.48
C PRO A 45 -42.79 -17.35 18.40
N LYS A 46 -43.45 -17.70 17.32
CA LYS A 46 -44.02 -16.85 16.28
C LYS A 46 -45.19 -16.06 16.83
N THR A 47 -45.31 -14.79 16.45
CA THR A 47 -46.61 -14.18 16.22
C THR A 47 -46.48 -13.08 15.17
N THR A 48 -47.10 -13.26 14.06
CA THR A 48 -47.74 -12.33 13.16
C THR A 48 -49.20 -12.82 13.14
N PRO A 49 -50.27 -12.10 12.68
CA PRO A 49 -50.35 -10.82 11.92
C PRO A 49 -51.59 -9.96 12.29
N GLU A 50 -51.93 -9.08 11.35
CA GLU A 50 -53.20 -8.46 10.94
C GLU A 50 -53.21 -6.95 11.16
N ALA A 51 -53.25 -6.13 10.12
CA ALA A 51 -54.21 -5.83 9.05
C ALA A 51 -55.43 -5.09 9.56
N SER A 52 -55.65 -3.90 9.03
CA SER A 52 -56.83 -3.15 8.61
C SER A 52 -56.57 -1.66 8.65
N ALA A 53 -56.63 -0.99 7.58
CA ALA A 53 -57.66 -0.52 6.66
C ALA A 53 -57.96 0.95 6.86
N GLU A 54 -57.74 1.71 5.80
CA GLU A 54 -58.51 2.81 5.22
C GLU A 54 -59.06 3.91 6.11
N THR A 55 -58.78 5.16 5.75
CA THR A 55 -59.84 6.12 5.28
C THR A 55 -59.22 7.34 4.63
N GLU A 56 -59.82 7.71 3.52
CA GLU A 56 -59.67 8.88 2.67
C GLU A 56 -60.08 10.22 3.37
N GLY A 57 -59.65 11.34 2.80
CA GLY A 57 -60.17 12.66 3.08
C GLY A 57 -59.31 13.74 2.48
N SER A 58 -59.37 14.06 1.26
CA SER A 58 -60.03 15.12 0.48
C SER A 58 -60.16 16.46 1.22
N GLY A 59 -59.62 17.53 0.60
CA GLY A 59 -59.91 18.90 0.97
C GLY A 59 -58.88 19.93 0.52
N GLU A 60 -58.93 20.36 -0.73
CA GLU A 60 -59.11 21.67 -1.33
C GLU A 60 -58.33 22.87 -0.78
N ASN A 61 -57.67 23.48 -1.75
CA ASN A 61 -57.14 24.86 -1.81
C ASN A 61 -58.30 25.88 -1.90
N PRO A 62 -58.15 27.13 -1.42
CA PRO A 62 -58.04 28.18 -2.42
C PRO A 62 -57.13 29.40 -2.07
N LYS A 63 -56.42 29.83 -3.13
CA LYS A 63 -56.20 31.19 -3.64
C LYS A 63 -56.59 32.38 -2.77
N ALA A 64 -55.65 33.32 -2.55
CA ALA A 64 -55.87 34.76 -2.81
C ALA A 64 -54.54 35.55 -2.86
N ALA A 65 -54.41 36.28 -3.92
CA ALA A 65 -53.38 37.24 -4.21
C ALA A 65 -53.54 38.51 -3.36
N ARG A 66 -52.44 39.18 -3.03
CA ARG A 66 -52.39 40.64 -3.00
C ARG A 66 -50.99 41.18 -3.23
N THR A 67 -50.92 41.99 -4.25
CA THR A 67 -49.89 42.93 -4.69
C THR A 67 -49.47 43.90 -3.60
N GLY A 68 -48.20 44.27 -3.54
CA GLY A 68 -47.67 45.40 -2.79
C GLY A 68 -46.27 45.74 -3.29
N THR A 69 -46.19 46.83 -4.02
CA THR A 69 -45.05 47.41 -4.75
C THR A 69 -44.08 48.11 -3.80
N LEU A 70 -42.80 47.89 -3.98
CA LEU A 70 -41.52 48.60 -3.81
C LEU A 70 -41.41 49.80 -2.84
N PRO A 71 -40.22 50.14 -2.26
CA PRO A 71 -39.09 50.57 -3.08
C PRO A 71 -37.72 50.04 -2.70
N ALA A 72 -36.88 50.08 -3.70
CA ALA A 72 -35.46 49.73 -3.67
C ALA A 72 -34.64 50.62 -2.72
N LYS A 73 -33.81 49.98 -1.88
CA LYS A 73 -32.69 50.65 -1.25
C LYS A 73 -31.43 49.87 -1.68
N ALA A 74 -30.65 50.48 -2.55
CA ALA A 74 -29.36 50.02 -3.00
C ALA A 74 -28.44 49.82 -1.78
N LYS A 75 -28.07 48.59 -1.48
CA LYS A 75 -26.92 48.26 -0.65
C LYS A 75 -25.72 48.11 -1.57
N LYS A 76 -24.70 48.94 -1.32
CA LYS A 76 -23.35 48.84 -1.80
C LYS A 76 -22.91 47.38 -1.73
N ALA A 77 -22.59 46.81 -2.86
CA ALA A 77 -21.86 45.53 -2.93
C ALA A 77 -20.47 45.80 -2.40
N ASP A 78 -20.19 45.29 -1.22
CA ASP A 78 -18.82 45.02 -0.78
C ASP A 78 -18.29 43.95 -1.72
N MET A 79 -17.43 44.36 -2.66
CA MET A 79 -16.60 43.46 -3.44
C MET A 79 -15.62 42.79 -2.46
N GLU A 80 -15.93 41.57 -2.05
CA GLU A 80 -14.88 40.70 -1.55
C GLU A 80 -13.79 40.59 -2.63
N PRO A 81 -12.51 40.76 -2.26
CA PRO A 81 -11.45 40.55 -3.23
C PRO A 81 -11.53 39.10 -3.72
N GLU A 82 -11.75 38.90 -5.03
CA GLU A 82 -11.54 37.61 -5.68
C GLU A 82 -10.13 37.13 -5.32
N VAL A 83 -10.08 36.18 -4.39
CA VAL A 83 -8.84 35.41 -4.15
C VAL A 83 -8.57 34.69 -5.45
N SER A 84 -7.65 35.22 -6.24
CA SER A 84 -7.10 34.55 -7.42
C SER A 84 -6.85 33.09 -7.07
N PRO A 85 -7.33 32.09 -7.87
CA PRO A 85 -7.06 30.71 -7.61
C PRO A 85 -5.55 30.57 -7.52
N SER A 86 -5.06 30.32 -6.30
CA SER A 86 -3.67 30.02 -6.02
C SER A 86 -3.22 29.02 -7.08
N ALA A 87 -2.26 29.42 -7.91
CA ALA A 87 -1.74 28.58 -8.99
C ALA A 87 -1.39 27.22 -8.36
N ARG A 88 -2.19 26.19 -8.63
CA ARG A 88 -1.90 24.82 -8.18
C ARG A 88 -0.54 24.51 -8.76
N ALA A 89 0.45 24.37 -7.89
CA ALA A 89 1.78 24.03 -8.32
C ALA A 89 1.70 22.78 -9.21
N VAL A 90 2.04 22.95 -10.48
CA VAL A 90 2.01 21.86 -11.47
C VAL A 90 3.00 20.81 -10.97
N ALA A 91 2.54 19.57 -10.87
CA ALA A 91 3.39 18.47 -10.48
C ALA A 91 4.54 18.32 -11.50
N ALA A 92 5.74 18.03 -10.99
CA ALA A 92 6.86 17.75 -11.88
C ALA A 92 6.62 16.43 -12.66
N PRO A 93 7.24 16.24 -13.82
CA PRO A 93 7.18 14.98 -14.57
C PRO A 93 7.54 13.78 -13.68
N ASN A 94 6.94 12.62 -13.96
CA ASN A 94 7.23 11.40 -13.19
C ASN A 94 8.71 11.06 -13.23
N ALA A 95 9.24 10.62 -12.10
CA ALA A 95 10.64 10.26 -11.96
C ALA A 95 10.84 8.75 -12.15
N ALA A 96 11.85 8.40 -12.91
CA ALA A 96 12.41 7.06 -13.00
C ALA A 96 13.93 7.15 -12.85
N ILE A 97 14.53 6.09 -12.28
CA ILE A 97 15.98 5.94 -12.17
C ILE A 97 16.44 4.71 -12.94
N ALA A 98 17.75 4.54 -13.12
CA ALA A 98 18.29 3.28 -13.61
C ALA A 98 18.26 2.25 -12.44
N PRO A 99 17.98 0.96 -12.72
CA PRO A 99 17.99 -0.08 -11.67
C PRO A 99 19.33 -0.13 -10.90
N GLU A 100 20.44 0.15 -11.58
CA GLU A 100 21.79 0.17 -11.02
C GLU A 100 22.03 1.30 -10.00
N GLU A 101 21.16 2.31 -9.98
CA GLU A 101 21.19 3.37 -8.96
C GLU A 101 20.64 2.91 -7.61
N ILE A 102 20.00 1.75 -7.56
CA ILE A 102 19.54 1.11 -6.33
C ILE A 102 20.70 0.27 -5.76
N LEU A 103 21.08 0.52 -4.51
CA LEU A 103 22.23 -0.10 -3.88
C LEU A 103 22.14 -1.62 -3.84
N GLU A 104 20.97 -2.14 -3.44
CA GLU A 104 20.73 -3.56 -3.20
C GLU A 104 20.22 -4.32 -4.45
N PHE A 105 20.05 -3.65 -5.60
CA PHE A 105 19.40 -4.21 -6.79
C PHE A 105 20.03 -5.52 -7.26
N ARG A 106 21.35 -5.54 -7.44
CA ARG A 106 22.07 -6.71 -7.98
C ARG A 106 22.05 -7.93 -7.08
N ALA A 107 21.86 -7.71 -5.77
CA ALA A 107 21.77 -8.78 -4.77
C ALA A 107 20.38 -9.43 -4.70
N GLN A 108 19.37 -8.85 -5.39
CA GLN A 108 18.01 -9.38 -5.35
C GLN A 108 17.84 -10.62 -6.26
N PRO A 109 16.90 -11.53 -5.92
CA PRO A 109 16.48 -12.62 -6.80
C PRO A 109 16.02 -12.12 -8.18
N ALA A 110 16.10 -12.96 -9.20
CA ALA A 110 15.78 -12.58 -10.58
C ALA A 110 14.33 -12.06 -10.72
N GLY A 111 13.35 -12.67 -10.03
CA GLY A 111 11.96 -12.23 -10.04
C GLY A 111 11.80 -10.80 -9.49
N VAL A 112 12.50 -10.48 -8.40
CA VAL A 112 12.48 -9.13 -7.80
C VAL A 112 13.15 -8.11 -8.73
N ARG A 113 14.29 -8.45 -9.35
CA ARG A 113 14.94 -7.54 -10.31
C ARG A 113 14.03 -7.21 -11.49
N LYS A 114 13.40 -8.22 -12.09
CA LYS A 114 12.43 -8.03 -13.18
C LYS A 114 11.25 -7.16 -12.76
N LEU A 115 10.72 -7.37 -11.55
CA LEU A 115 9.65 -6.54 -11.00
C LEU A 115 10.06 -5.06 -10.93
N ILE A 116 11.25 -4.79 -10.39
CA ILE A 116 11.79 -3.43 -10.25
C ILE A 116 12.01 -2.80 -11.63
N GLU A 117 12.68 -3.50 -12.56
CA GLU A 117 12.92 -3.03 -13.92
C GLU A 117 11.62 -2.64 -14.62
N PHE A 118 10.63 -3.54 -14.63
CA PHE A 118 9.33 -3.29 -15.24
C PHE A 118 8.58 -2.13 -14.59
N SER A 119 8.64 -2.01 -13.26
CA SER A 119 8.04 -0.89 -12.53
C SER A 119 8.67 0.45 -12.93
N LEU A 120 10.00 0.50 -13.06
CA LEU A 120 10.73 1.68 -13.51
C LEU A 120 10.45 2.04 -14.97
N GLU A 121 10.23 1.04 -15.86
CA GLU A 121 9.77 1.28 -17.23
C GLU A 121 8.39 1.94 -17.28
N LEU A 122 7.47 1.52 -16.41
CA LEU A 122 6.15 2.16 -16.31
C LEU A 122 6.26 3.62 -15.85
N ALA A 123 7.17 3.93 -14.93
CA ALA A 123 7.40 5.32 -14.50
C ALA A 123 7.90 6.21 -15.65
N ARG A 124 8.70 5.66 -16.60
CA ARG A 124 9.17 6.39 -17.79
C ARG A 124 8.05 6.72 -18.77
N LYS A 125 6.91 6.02 -18.70
CA LYS A 125 5.73 6.30 -19.57
C LYS A 125 4.95 7.53 -19.14
N ASN A 126 5.30 8.16 -18.03
CA ASN A 126 4.66 9.36 -17.49
C ASN A 126 3.15 9.21 -17.28
N LEU A 127 2.71 8.02 -16.85
CA LEU A 127 1.31 7.71 -16.56
C LEU A 127 0.83 8.53 -15.36
N THR A 128 -0.37 9.12 -15.47
CA THR A 128 -0.96 9.93 -14.39
C THR A 128 -1.54 9.06 -13.28
N TYR A 129 -1.86 9.67 -12.12
CA TYR A 129 -2.72 9.03 -11.13
C TYR A 129 -4.17 9.06 -11.61
N THR A 130 -4.78 7.89 -11.79
CA THR A 130 -6.18 7.75 -12.20
C THR A 130 -6.90 6.80 -11.27
N TYR A 131 -7.72 7.36 -10.38
CA TYR A 131 -8.48 6.57 -9.41
C TYR A 131 -9.34 5.50 -10.09
N GLY A 132 -9.30 4.26 -9.56
CA GLY A 132 -10.05 3.12 -10.10
C GLY A 132 -9.38 2.44 -11.30
N SER A 133 -8.31 3.00 -11.89
CA SER A 133 -7.64 2.42 -13.05
C SER A 133 -6.56 1.40 -12.69
N ALA A 134 -6.53 0.29 -13.45
CA ALA A 134 -5.46 -0.71 -13.47
C ALA A 134 -4.96 -1.00 -14.89
N ASP A 135 -5.32 -0.14 -15.84
CA ASP A 135 -4.93 -0.28 -17.24
C ASP A 135 -4.10 0.94 -17.69
N PRO A 136 -2.79 0.75 -18.00
CA PRO A 136 -1.95 1.84 -18.51
C PRO A 136 -2.47 2.46 -19.81
N ALA A 137 -3.25 1.74 -20.62
CA ALA A 137 -3.83 2.26 -21.85
C ALA A 137 -4.84 3.38 -21.59
N SER A 138 -5.40 3.48 -20.38
CA SER A 138 -6.24 4.59 -19.93
C SER A 138 -5.47 5.89 -19.64
N GLY A 139 -4.13 5.87 -19.76
CA GLY A 139 -3.26 7.02 -19.47
C GLY A 139 -2.85 7.16 -18.01
N GLY A 140 -3.34 6.30 -17.11
CA GLY A 140 -3.00 6.36 -15.70
C GLY A 140 -3.37 5.12 -14.91
N LEU A 141 -2.89 5.05 -13.66
CA LEU A 141 -3.13 3.96 -12.73
C LEU A 141 -3.41 4.53 -11.33
N ASP A 142 -4.21 3.85 -10.51
CA ASP A 142 -4.23 4.11 -9.06
C ASP A 142 -3.14 3.28 -8.33
N CYS A 143 -3.01 3.45 -7.02
CA CYS A 143 -1.96 2.81 -6.24
C CYS A 143 -2.03 1.27 -6.31
N SER A 144 -3.18 0.67 -6.04
CA SER A 144 -3.38 -0.77 -6.09
C SER A 144 -3.48 -1.29 -7.53
N GLY A 145 -3.96 -0.48 -8.47
CA GLY A 145 -3.97 -0.79 -9.89
C GLY A 145 -2.58 -0.93 -10.49
N PHE A 146 -1.64 -0.08 -10.06
CA PHE A 146 -0.23 -0.23 -10.40
C PHE A 146 0.31 -1.58 -9.90
N ILE A 147 0.11 -1.93 -8.63
CA ILE A 147 0.55 -3.21 -8.05
C ILE A 147 -0.10 -4.38 -8.81
N TYR A 148 -1.42 -4.32 -8.99
CA TYR A 148 -2.17 -5.34 -9.73
C TYR A 148 -1.59 -5.57 -11.11
N TYR A 149 -1.41 -4.49 -11.90
CA TYR A 149 -0.89 -4.56 -13.27
C TYR A 149 0.52 -5.17 -13.29
N VAL A 150 1.44 -4.66 -12.48
CA VAL A 150 2.82 -5.13 -12.42
C VAL A 150 2.89 -6.61 -12.07
N LEU A 151 2.20 -7.05 -11.03
CA LEU A 151 2.23 -8.45 -10.58
C LEU A 151 1.57 -9.40 -11.59
N ARG A 152 0.50 -8.96 -12.26
CA ARG A 152 -0.12 -9.73 -13.35
C ARG A 152 0.83 -9.94 -14.54
N GLN A 153 1.61 -8.94 -14.91
CA GLN A 153 2.65 -9.05 -15.96
C GLN A 153 3.81 -10.00 -15.55
N HIS A 154 3.99 -10.20 -14.24
CA HIS A 154 4.96 -11.17 -13.70
C HIS A 154 4.38 -12.59 -13.51
N GLY A 155 3.20 -12.87 -14.07
CA GLY A 155 2.59 -14.20 -14.06
C GLY A 155 1.82 -14.55 -12.78
N LEU A 156 1.70 -13.64 -11.81
CA LEU A 156 0.87 -13.88 -10.63
C LEU A 156 -0.61 -13.72 -10.99
N THR A 157 -1.38 -14.82 -10.96
CA THR A 157 -2.76 -14.84 -11.45
C THR A 157 -3.81 -14.46 -10.41
N GLN A 158 -3.51 -14.62 -9.11
CA GLN A 158 -4.45 -14.40 -8.02
C GLN A 158 -4.12 -13.14 -7.22
N VAL A 159 -3.89 -12.03 -7.92
CA VAL A 159 -3.58 -10.74 -7.30
C VAL A 159 -4.88 -9.98 -7.05
N PRO A 160 -5.16 -9.54 -5.80
CA PRO A 160 -6.30 -8.68 -5.52
C PRO A 160 -6.17 -7.32 -6.19
N ARG A 161 -7.33 -6.70 -6.53
CA ARG A 161 -7.35 -5.43 -7.26
C ARG A 161 -7.16 -4.20 -6.35
N ASP A 162 -7.62 -4.26 -5.12
CA ASP A 162 -7.64 -3.16 -4.18
C ASP A 162 -6.60 -3.32 -3.06
N SER A 163 -6.29 -2.22 -2.35
CA SER A 163 -5.24 -2.20 -1.33
C SER A 163 -5.58 -3.04 -0.09
N SER A 164 -6.86 -3.10 0.32
CA SER A 164 -7.30 -3.95 1.43
C SER A 164 -7.18 -5.42 1.08
N GLY A 165 -7.57 -5.80 -0.14
CA GLY A 165 -7.40 -7.15 -0.67
C GLY A 165 -5.94 -7.56 -0.77
N LEU A 166 -5.05 -6.69 -1.28
CA LEU A 166 -3.60 -6.93 -1.32
C LEU A 166 -3.02 -7.15 0.08
N TYR A 167 -3.42 -6.33 1.05
CA TYR A 167 -3.01 -6.49 2.44
C TYR A 167 -3.47 -7.83 3.02
N MET A 168 -4.73 -8.23 2.82
CA MET A 168 -5.25 -9.52 3.28
C MET A 168 -4.55 -10.69 2.60
N TRP A 169 -4.24 -10.57 1.31
CA TRP A 169 -3.52 -11.59 0.54
C TRP A 169 -2.14 -11.88 1.12
N VAL A 170 -1.33 -10.84 1.37
CA VAL A 170 0.01 -11.02 1.95
C VAL A 170 -0.03 -11.45 3.41
N ARG A 171 -1.05 -11.06 4.18
CA ARG A 171 -1.27 -11.55 5.55
C ARG A 171 -1.59 -13.03 5.58
N LYS A 172 -2.47 -13.49 4.68
CA LYS A 172 -2.83 -14.91 4.54
C LYS A 172 -1.62 -15.76 4.17
N ALA A 173 -0.69 -15.20 3.41
CA ALA A 173 0.58 -15.84 3.06
C ALA A 173 1.67 -15.70 4.16
N HIS A 174 1.34 -15.16 5.33
CA HIS A 174 2.27 -14.92 6.45
C HIS A 174 3.45 -14.01 6.11
N GLY A 175 3.35 -13.22 5.03
CA GLY A 175 4.42 -12.33 4.55
C GLY A 175 4.43 -10.95 5.20
N PHE A 176 3.37 -10.55 5.90
CA PHE A 176 3.23 -9.19 6.46
C PHE A 176 4.02 -9.00 7.76
N ARG A 177 4.72 -7.86 7.84
CA ARG A 177 5.43 -7.34 9.01
C ARG A 177 4.80 -6.01 9.42
N ALA A 178 4.22 -5.97 10.62
CA ALA A 178 3.66 -4.74 11.18
C ALA A 178 4.78 -3.79 11.61
N VAL A 179 4.60 -2.50 11.37
CA VAL A 179 5.48 -1.42 11.85
C VAL A 179 4.64 -0.45 12.67
N ILE A 180 4.93 -0.40 13.95
CA ILE A 180 4.26 0.48 14.92
C ILE A 180 5.09 1.74 15.16
N SER A 181 6.40 1.61 15.08
CA SER A 181 7.33 2.73 15.26
C SER A 181 7.13 3.77 14.16
N ARG A 182 7.29 5.04 14.55
CA ARG A 182 7.35 6.16 13.60
C ARG A 182 8.79 6.58 13.25
N LYS A 183 9.77 5.79 13.70
CA LYS A 183 11.19 6.04 13.42
C LYS A 183 11.63 5.18 12.23
N ALA A 184 12.27 5.81 11.26
CA ALA A 184 12.76 5.14 10.06
C ALA A 184 13.94 4.19 10.32
N ASP A 185 14.61 4.33 11.47
CA ASP A 185 15.71 3.50 11.97
C ASP A 185 15.26 2.48 13.04
N SER A 186 13.96 2.20 13.14
CA SER A 186 13.43 1.17 14.03
C SER A 186 13.85 -0.22 13.56
N PHE A 187 14.13 -1.13 14.50
CA PHE A 187 14.39 -2.55 14.22
C PHE A 187 13.26 -3.24 13.44
N GLU A 188 12.03 -2.72 13.52
CA GLU A 188 10.89 -3.21 12.75
C GLU A 188 11.11 -3.10 11.23
N MET A 189 12.07 -2.26 10.81
CA MET A 189 12.43 -2.03 9.41
C MET A 189 13.63 -2.87 8.92
N ASP A 190 14.27 -3.65 9.80
CA ASP A 190 15.52 -4.37 9.49
C ASP A 190 15.32 -5.47 8.43
N GLU A 191 14.11 -6.03 8.37
CA GLU A 191 13.77 -7.06 7.38
C GLU A 191 13.18 -6.50 6.07
N LEU A 192 13.05 -5.17 5.91
CA LEU A 192 12.53 -4.56 4.69
C LEU A 192 13.51 -4.74 3.53
N LEU A 193 13.06 -5.38 2.46
CA LEU A 193 13.88 -5.67 1.27
C LEU A 193 13.26 -5.09 0.00
N PRO A 194 14.08 -4.72 -1.01
CA PRO A 194 13.56 -4.33 -2.32
C PRO A 194 12.56 -5.35 -2.88
N GLY A 195 11.47 -4.85 -3.45
CA GLY A 195 10.36 -5.67 -3.94
C GLY A 195 9.26 -5.93 -2.91
N ASP A 196 9.41 -5.52 -1.66
CA ASP A 196 8.33 -5.63 -0.68
C ASP A 196 7.20 -4.64 -0.96
N LEU A 197 5.97 -5.05 -0.67
CA LEU A 197 4.83 -4.14 -0.66
C LEU A 197 4.81 -3.33 0.63
N LEU A 198 4.53 -2.05 0.49
CA LEU A 198 4.35 -1.09 1.58
C LEU A 198 2.88 -0.75 1.71
N PHE A 199 2.36 -0.59 2.95
CA PHE A 199 0.94 -0.36 3.21
C PHE A 199 0.69 0.83 4.14
N TRP A 200 -0.34 1.62 3.81
CA TRP A 200 -0.83 2.76 4.60
C TRP A 200 -2.33 2.68 4.82
N VAL A 201 -2.77 3.24 5.96
CA VAL A 201 -4.17 3.53 6.25
C VAL A 201 -4.39 5.04 6.28
N GLY A 202 -5.62 5.49 6.07
CA GLY A 202 -6.03 6.89 6.26
C GLY A 202 -5.53 7.88 5.21
N THR A 203 -5.10 7.46 4.02
CA THR A 203 -4.78 8.39 2.92
C THR A 203 -6.04 9.02 2.32
N TYR A 204 -7.17 8.37 2.48
CA TYR A 204 -8.53 8.87 2.24
C TYR A 204 -9.52 8.18 3.19
N ALA A 205 -10.71 8.76 3.35
CA ALA A 205 -11.77 8.14 4.16
C ALA A 205 -12.31 6.89 3.45
N THR A 206 -12.44 5.77 4.18
CA THR A 206 -12.95 4.51 3.65
C THR A 206 -13.75 3.77 4.71
N GLU A 207 -14.75 3.02 4.28
CA GLU A 207 -15.52 2.08 5.11
C GLU A 207 -15.01 0.63 4.99
N HIS A 208 -13.94 0.40 4.20
CA HIS A 208 -13.34 -0.93 4.07
C HIS A 208 -12.75 -1.43 5.37
N ASP A 209 -12.91 -2.72 5.64
CA ASP A 209 -12.24 -3.43 6.72
C ASP A 209 -11.41 -4.59 6.13
N PRO A 210 -10.09 -4.56 6.27
CA PRO A 210 -9.24 -3.56 6.94
C PRO A 210 -9.16 -2.23 6.16
N PRO A 211 -8.97 -1.08 6.84
CA PRO A 211 -9.02 0.26 6.24
C PRO A 211 -7.71 0.64 5.53
N VAL A 212 -7.13 -0.28 4.78
CA VAL A 212 -5.90 -0.04 4.02
C VAL A 212 -6.23 0.72 2.74
N THR A 213 -5.66 1.91 2.60
CA THR A 213 -6.02 2.87 1.54
C THR A 213 -4.92 3.12 0.53
N HIS A 214 -3.68 2.69 0.79
CA HIS A 214 -2.56 2.93 -0.12
C HIS A 214 -1.51 1.82 -0.06
N THR A 215 -0.85 1.58 -1.19
CA THR A 215 0.21 0.59 -1.33
C THR A 215 1.24 1.01 -2.37
N MET A 216 2.51 0.63 -2.15
CA MET A 216 3.64 0.86 -3.06
C MET A 216 4.62 -0.31 -3.01
N ILE A 217 5.62 -0.32 -3.89
CA ILE A 217 6.75 -1.26 -3.87
C ILE A 217 7.98 -0.54 -3.31
N TYR A 218 8.64 -1.13 -2.33
CA TYR A 218 9.93 -0.65 -1.86
C TYR A 218 11.02 -0.98 -2.88
N LEU A 219 11.82 0.02 -3.26
CA LEU A 219 12.91 -0.15 -4.22
C LEU A 219 14.26 -0.45 -3.55
N GLY A 220 14.47 0.04 -2.34
CA GLY A 220 15.77 -0.01 -1.66
C GLY A 220 16.34 1.36 -1.36
N THR A 221 17.67 1.42 -1.31
CA THR A 221 18.44 2.64 -1.03
C THR A 221 18.99 3.21 -2.34
N GLU A 222 18.73 4.49 -2.60
CA GLU A 222 19.30 5.19 -3.74
C GLU A 222 20.78 5.49 -3.47
N LYS A 223 21.68 5.12 -4.39
CA LYS A 223 23.13 5.26 -4.21
C LYS A 223 23.59 6.72 -4.06
N ALA A 224 22.98 7.60 -4.86
CA ALA A 224 23.41 9.01 -4.90
C ALA A 224 23.07 9.79 -3.63
N SER A 225 21.93 9.48 -3.00
CA SER A 225 21.41 10.23 -1.84
C SER A 225 21.47 9.46 -0.53
N SER A 226 21.68 8.13 -0.60
CA SER A 226 21.50 7.20 0.52
C SER A 226 20.09 7.21 1.10
N ALA A 227 19.11 7.76 0.39
CA ALA A 227 17.72 7.79 0.78
C ALA A 227 17.02 6.48 0.45
N LYS A 228 16.10 6.05 1.31
CA LYS A 228 15.17 4.95 0.99
C LYS A 228 14.16 5.45 -0.03
N ILE A 229 13.91 4.65 -1.07
CA ILE A 229 13.00 5.00 -2.16
C ILE A 229 11.98 3.89 -2.41
N MET A 230 10.86 4.27 -2.99
CA MET A 230 9.76 3.38 -3.36
C MET A 230 9.20 3.77 -4.73
N ILE A 231 8.40 2.89 -5.33
CA ILE A 231 7.73 3.12 -6.61
C ILE A 231 6.26 2.74 -6.52
N GLY A 232 5.42 3.47 -7.21
CA GLY A 232 3.98 3.22 -7.27
C GLY A 232 3.26 4.33 -7.99
N SER A 233 1.94 4.38 -7.87
CA SER A 233 1.13 5.49 -8.37
C SER A 233 0.54 6.30 -7.22
N SER A 234 0.74 7.62 -7.24
CA SER A 234 0.27 8.54 -6.19
C SER A 234 0.05 9.94 -6.76
N ASP A 235 -0.84 10.71 -6.13
CA ASP A 235 -1.22 12.08 -6.53
C ASP A 235 -0.64 13.19 -5.63
N GLY A 236 0.26 12.86 -4.71
CA GLY A 236 0.71 13.89 -3.75
C GLY A 236 2.07 13.64 -3.12
N ARG A 237 2.70 12.49 -3.37
CA ARG A 237 4.00 12.19 -2.80
C ARG A 237 5.13 12.89 -3.55
N THR A 238 6.28 13.01 -2.89
CA THR A 238 7.45 13.70 -3.41
C THR A 238 8.56 12.73 -3.80
N TYR A 239 9.39 13.16 -4.72
CA TYR A 239 10.71 12.59 -4.96
C TYR A 239 11.72 13.72 -5.08
N ARG A 240 12.75 13.67 -4.24
CA ARG A 240 13.77 14.73 -4.10
C ARG A 240 13.12 16.11 -3.92
N GLY A 241 12.12 16.18 -3.00
CA GLY A 241 11.41 17.40 -2.65
C GLY A 241 10.42 17.92 -3.68
N GLN A 242 10.28 17.29 -4.85
CA GLN A 242 9.33 17.69 -5.89
C GLN A 242 8.09 16.79 -5.90
N LYS A 243 6.90 17.39 -5.86
CA LYS A 243 5.63 16.67 -6.01
C LYS A 243 5.55 15.99 -7.36
N ARG A 244 5.03 14.75 -7.36
CA ARG A 244 4.74 13.95 -8.56
C ARG A 244 3.27 13.58 -8.59
N ASN A 245 2.75 13.29 -9.79
CA ASN A 245 1.37 12.84 -9.96
C ASN A 245 1.34 11.68 -10.95
N GLY A 246 1.22 10.47 -10.44
CA GLY A 246 1.13 9.25 -11.24
C GLY A 246 2.16 8.20 -10.86
N VAL A 247 2.55 7.40 -11.85
CA VAL A 247 3.51 6.30 -11.67
C VAL A 247 4.93 6.86 -11.63
N SER A 248 5.55 6.86 -10.46
CA SER A 248 6.84 7.52 -10.23
C SER A 248 7.64 6.83 -9.13
N VAL A 249 8.94 7.09 -9.11
CA VAL A 249 9.77 6.91 -7.93
C VAL A 249 9.43 8.01 -6.92
N PHE A 250 9.40 7.64 -5.63
CA PHE A 250 9.12 8.54 -4.52
C PHE A 250 10.08 8.30 -3.36
N ASP A 251 10.27 9.34 -2.55
CA ASP A 251 10.98 9.21 -1.29
C ASP A 251 10.18 8.34 -0.33
N PHE A 252 10.81 7.34 0.28
CA PHE A 252 10.20 6.58 1.37
C PHE A 252 10.61 7.22 2.69
N THR A 253 9.76 8.12 3.16
CA THR A 253 9.93 8.80 4.43
C THR A 253 8.83 8.39 5.40
N MET A 254 9.21 8.21 6.65
CA MET A 254 8.24 8.05 7.74
C MET A 254 8.11 9.40 8.46
N PRO A 255 6.89 9.93 8.62
CA PRO A 255 6.68 11.17 9.33
C PRO A 255 7.18 11.03 10.77
N ARG A 256 8.04 11.96 11.21
CA ARG A 256 8.63 11.95 12.56
C ARG A 256 7.63 12.40 13.62
N THR A 257 6.66 13.24 13.25
CA THR A 257 5.65 13.78 14.15
C THR A 257 4.26 13.77 13.49
N PRO A 258 3.17 13.72 14.29
CA PRO A 258 1.81 13.82 13.76
C PRO A 258 1.52 15.15 13.05
N VAL A 259 2.31 16.20 13.29
CA VAL A 259 2.15 17.54 12.72
C VAL A 259 2.71 17.61 11.29
N GLU A 260 3.74 16.81 10.98
CA GLU A 260 4.37 16.77 9.64
C GLU A 260 3.69 15.80 8.68
N ALA A 261 2.85 14.90 9.23
CA ALA A 261 2.04 13.98 8.45
C ALA A 261 0.65 14.59 8.21
N ASP A 262 0.06 14.34 7.05
CA ASP A 262 -1.40 14.30 7.01
C ASP A 262 -1.83 13.40 8.19
N PRO A 263 -2.54 13.94 9.21
CA PRO A 263 -2.88 13.18 10.42
C PRO A 263 -3.65 11.89 10.12
N ARG A 264 -4.10 11.74 8.88
CA ARG A 264 -4.86 10.62 8.36
C ARG A 264 -4.01 9.54 7.68
N SER A 265 -2.75 9.82 7.29
CA SER A 265 -1.91 8.84 6.57
C SER A 265 -0.90 8.18 7.51
N THR A 266 -1.12 6.90 7.85
CA THR A 266 -0.23 6.13 8.72
C THR A 266 0.34 4.93 7.97
N PHE A 267 1.67 4.80 7.93
CA PHE A 267 2.36 3.59 7.50
C PHE A 267 2.13 2.49 8.55
N ILE A 268 1.68 1.32 8.10
CA ILE A 268 1.31 0.21 9.00
C ILE A 268 2.22 -1.01 8.86
N GLY A 269 3.07 -1.04 7.83
CA GLY A 269 4.00 -2.15 7.64
C GLY A 269 4.22 -2.52 6.18
N TYR A 270 4.95 -3.61 5.99
CA TYR A 270 5.37 -4.09 4.68
C TYR A 270 5.22 -5.62 4.58
N ALA A 271 5.31 -6.13 3.36
CA ALA A 271 5.16 -7.57 3.16
C ALA A 271 5.94 -8.09 1.97
N ARG A 272 6.39 -9.34 2.08
CA ARG A 272 6.86 -10.14 0.95
C ARG A 272 5.71 -10.43 -0.01
N ILE A 273 5.98 -10.33 -1.30
CA ILE A 273 5.04 -10.77 -2.34
C ILE A 273 5.15 -12.30 -2.45
N PRO A 274 4.04 -13.05 -2.27
CA PRO A 274 4.05 -14.50 -2.39
C PRO A 274 4.48 -14.95 -3.80
N GLY A 275 5.38 -15.93 -3.88
CA GLY A 275 5.85 -16.52 -5.14
C GLY A 275 6.81 -15.63 -5.96
N LEU A 276 7.28 -14.52 -5.42
CA LEU A 276 8.18 -13.62 -6.16
C LEU A 276 9.67 -13.94 -5.94
N ARG A 277 10.01 -14.51 -4.80
CA ARG A 277 11.41 -14.79 -4.38
C ARG A 277 11.81 -16.24 -4.48
N ASP A 278 10.88 -17.09 -4.91
CA ASP A 278 11.07 -18.54 -5.07
C ASP A 278 11.94 -18.89 -6.28
#